data_04dae3d3dd694edb48543b3c02d6234d
#
_entry.id   04dae3d3dd694edb48543b3c02d6234d
#
_cell.length_a   1.000
_cell.length_b   1.000
_cell.length_c   1.000
_cell.angle_alpha   90.00
_cell.angle_beta   90.00
_cell.angle_gamma   90.00
#
_symmetry.space_group_name_H-M   'P 1'
#
loop_
_entity.id
_entity.type
_entity.pdbx_description
1 polymer ?
#
loop_
_entity_poly.entity_id
_entity_poly.type
_entity_poly.pdbx_seq_one_letter_code
_entity_poly.pdbx_strand_id
1 'polypeptide(L)'
;MCIRDRSGHIIFLEHNTTGDGLVTALQLLAVLKRTGRTLTDLAGIMKKYPQVLVNVHSDNKAGLDDCQPIWDAVAAAEKELDGRGRILVRPSGTEPLVRVMAEAETHELTQRVVDDIVEVVKRELP
;
A
#
# COMPACT_ATOMS: atom_id res chain seq x y z
N MET A 1 11.58 -12.85 -16.88
CA MET A 1 11.41 -12.04 -15.64
C MET A 1 9.99 -11.48 -15.59
N CYS A 2 9.31 -11.59 -14.46
CA CYS A 2 7.96 -11.05 -14.26
C CYS A 2 8.05 -9.78 -13.41
N ILE A 3 7.36 -8.72 -13.81
CA ILE A 3 7.27 -7.46 -13.06
C ILE A 3 5.82 -7.03 -12.95
N ARG A 4 5.55 -6.15 -11.98
CA ARG A 4 4.24 -5.54 -11.77
C ARG A 4 4.35 -4.03 -11.96
N ASP A 5 3.44 -3.45 -12.75
CA ASP A 5 3.35 -2.00 -12.90
C ASP A 5 2.57 -1.35 -11.72
N ARG A 6 2.48 -0.01 -11.73
CA ARG A 6 1.75 0.74 -10.69
C ARG A 6 0.24 0.51 -10.73
N SER A 7 -0.30 0.07 -11.87
CA SER A 7 -1.72 -0.20 -12.08
C SER A 7 -2.12 -1.61 -11.66
N GLY A 8 -1.14 -2.45 -11.30
CA GLY A 8 -1.36 -3.83 -10.88
C GLY A 8 -1.35 -4.85 -12.01
N HIS A 9 -0.99 -4.46 -13.24
CA HIS A 9 -0.78 -5.42 -14.32
C HIS A 9 0.45 -6.28 -14.06
N ILE A 10 0.38 -7.55 -14.42
CA ILE A 10 1.51 -8.47 -14.40
C ILE A 10 2.09 -8.51 -15.81
N ILE A 11 3.39 -8.27 -15.93
CA ILE A 11 4.12 -8.19 -17.19
C ILE A 11 5.14 -9.31 -17.24
N PHE A 12 5.00 -10.20 -18.21
CA PHE A 12 5.97 -11.26 -18.48
C PHE A 12 6.88 -10.81 -19.63
N LEU A 13 8.01 -10.21 -19.30
CA LEU A 13 8.92 -9.61 -20.27
C LEU A 13 9.46 -10.57 -21.35
N GLU A 14 9.34 -11.87 -21.13
CA GLU A 14 9.68 -12.90 -22.12
C GLU A 14 8.61 -13.05 -23.22
N HIS A 15 7.40 -12.53 -22.96
CA HIS A 15 6.27 -12.66 -23.88
C HIS A 15 5.76 -11.32 -24.40
N ASN A 16 5.78 -10.27 -23.55
CA ASN A 16 5.28 -8.94 -23.91
C ASN A 16 5.97 -7.84 -23.07
N THR A 17 5.98 -6.62 -23.58
CA THR A 17 6.51 -5.43 -22.88
C THR A 17 5.44 -4.68 -22.09
N THR A 18 4.17 -5.06 -22.21
CA THR A 18 3.02 -4.47 -21.51
C THR A 18 2.23 -5.53 -20.75
N GLY A 19 1.35 -5.09 -19.85
CA GLY A 19 0.41 -5.99 -19.18
C GLY A 19 -0.53 -6.64 -20.18
N ASP A 20 -0.67 -7.97 -20.08
CA ASP A 20 -1.54 -8.79 -20.92
C ASP A 20 -2.27 -9.81 -20.03
N GLY A 21 -3.59 -9.65 -19.94
CA GLY A 21 -4.43 -10.49 -19.08
C GLY A 21 -4.50 -11.95 -19.59
N LEU A 22 -4.48 -12.16 -20.91
CA LEU A 22 -4.51 -13.50 -21.49
C LEU A 22 -3.19 -14.24 -21.22
N VAL A 23 -2.06 -13.59 -21.48
CA VAL A 23 -0.74 -14.12 -21.15
C VAL A 23 -0.64 -14.43 -19.66
N THR A 24 -1.11 -13.54 -18.79
CA THR A 24 -1.12 -13.75 -17.34
C THR A 24 -1.94 -14.98 -16.95
N ALA A 25 -3.13 -15.15 -17.53
CA ALA A 25 -3.98 -16.31 -17.27
C ALA A 25 -3.32 -17.62 -17.73
N LEU A 26 -2.76 -17.63 -18.93
CA LEU A 26 -2.06 -18.81 -19.46
C LEU A 26 -0.83 -19.19 -18.63
N GLN A 27 -0.05 -18.21 -18.15
CA GLN A 27 1.07 -18.46 -17.26
C GLN A 27 0.62 -19.04 -15.92
N LEU A 28 -0.48 -18.54 -15.35
CA LEU A 28 -1.05 -19.10 -14.13
C LEU A 28 -1.50 -20.57 -14.34
N LEU A 29 -2.20 -20.85 -15.42
CA LEU A 29 -2.63 -22.22 -15.76
C LEU A 29 -1.43 -23.15 -15.98
N ALA A 30 -0.36 -22.66 -16.61
CA ALA A 30 0.88 -23.43 -16.78
C ALA A 30 1.53 -23.75 -15.42
N VAL A 31 1.52 -22.82 -14.44
CA VAL A 31 2.01 -23.07 -13.08
C VAL A 31 1.16 -24.14 -12.39
N LEU A 32 -0.18 -24.02 -12.45
CA LEU A 32 -1.08 -25.02 -11.85
C LEU A 32 -0.81 -26.41 -12.43
N LYS A 33 -0.73 -26.52 -13.77
CA LYS A 33 -0.46 -27.80 -14.43
C LYS A 33 0.90 -28.39 -14.07
N ARG A 34 1.94 -27.54 -13.99
CA ARG A 34 3.32 -27.98 -13.70
C ARG A 34 3.49 -28.42 -12.26
N THR A 35 2.81 -27.71 -11.31
CA THR A 35 2.95 -27.97 -9.88
C THR A 35 1.98 -29.02 -9.36
N GLY A 36 0.89 -29.30 -10.06
CA GLY A 36 -0.21 -30.15 -9.62
C GLY A 36 -0.99 -29.59 -8.42
N ARG A 37 -0.73 -28.32 -8.04
CA ARG A 37 -1.38 -27.66 -6.89
C ARG A 37 -2.67 -26.98 -7.32
N THR A 38 -3.58 -26.81 -6.36
CA THR A 38 -4.81 -26.05 -6.61
C THR A 38 -4.53 -24.54 -6.59
N LEU A 39 -5.43 -23.75 -7.18
CA LEU A 39 -5.36 -22.29 -7.11
C LEU A 39 -5.41 -21.79 -5.66
N THR A 40 -6.23 -22.43 -4.82
CA THR A 40 -6.35 -22.11 -3.39
C THR A 40 -5.02 -22.31 -2.65
N ASP A 41 -4.32 -23.41 -2.94
CA ASP A 41 -3.01 -23.67 -2.33
C ASP A 41 -1.97 -22.63 -2.74
N LEU A 42 -1.98 -22.22 -4.00
CA LEU A 42 -1.04 -21.22 -4.51
C LEU A 42 -1.38 -19.80 -4.00
N ALA A 43 -2.67 -19.47 -3.87
CA ALA A 43 -3.11 -18.19 -3.32
C ALA A 43 -2.72 -18.03 -1.83
N GLY A 44 -2.66 -19.13 -1.09
CA GLY A 44 -2.25 -19.14 0.33
C GLY A 44 -0.78 -18.82 0.59
N ILE A 45 0.07 -18.75 -0.45
CA ILE A 45 1.49 -18.40 -0.31
C ILE A 45 1.66 -16.93 0.13
N MET A 46 0.75 -16.05 -0.30
CA MET A 46 0.80 -14.63 0.04
C MET A 46 -0.22 -14.31 1.14
N LYS A 47 0.26 -13.81 2.28
CA LYS A 47 -0.59 -13.24 3.32
C LYS A 47 -0.87 -11.77 2.97
N LYS A 48 -2.14 -11.44 2.76
CA LYS A 48 -2.57 -10.06 2.54
C LYS A 48 -2.62 -9.34 3.90
N TYR A 49 -1.91 -8.22 4.00
CA TYR A 49 -1.98 -7.36 5.17
C TYR A 49 -3.25 -6.48 5.10
N PRO A 50 -3.92 -6.26 6.24
CA PRO A 50 -4.95 -5.22 6.36
C PRO A 50 -4.40 -3.87 5.94
N GLN A 51 -5.20 -3.11 5.20
CA GLN A 51 -4.90 -1.76 4.77
C GLN A 51 -5.99 -0.81 5.26
N VAL A 52 -5.60 0.31 5.86
CA VAL A 52 -6.47 1.40 6.23
C VAL A 52 -6.01 2.66 5.50
N LEU A 53 -6.96 3.37 4.89
CA LEU A 53 -6.74 4.66 4.25
C LEU A 53 -7.72 5.67 4.83
N VAL A 54 -7.21 6.78 5.35
CA VAL A 54 -8.00 7.91 5.82
C VAL A 54 -7.62 9.16 5.03
N ASN A 55 -8.63 9.88 4.57
CA ASN A 55 -8.50 11.19 3.93
C ASN A 55 -8.77 12.27 4.98
N VAL A 56 -7.80 13.12 5.24
CA VAL A 56 -7.91 14.25 6.16
C VAL A 56 -8.03 15.52 5.33
N HIS A 57 -9.13 16.25 5.53
CA HIS A 57 -9.30 17.56 4.88
C HIS A 57 -8.23 18.52 5.42
N SER A 58 -7.60 19.26 4.52
CA SER A 58 -6.60 20.27 4.86
C SER A 58 -6.52 21.31 3.75
N ASP A 59 -6.77 22.55 4.10
CA ASP A 59 -6.59 23.69 3.18
C ASP A 59 -5.10 24.03 2.97
N ASN A 60 -4.23 23.59 3.90
CA ASN A 60 -2.79 23.78 3.85
C ASN A 60 -2.00 22.50 3.53
N LYS A 61 -2.55 21.64 2.67
CA LYS A 61 -1.87 20.37 2.28
C LYS A 61 -0.46 20.56 1.69
N ALA A 62 -0.15 21.75 1.17
CA ALA A 62 1.17 22.08 0.62
C ALA A 62 2.26 22.18 1.71
N GLY A 63 1.88 22.44 2.96
CA GLY A 63 2.79 22.48 4.10
C GLY A 63 3.19 21.10 4.63
N LEU A 64 2.69 20.01 4.04
CA LEU A 64 2.97 18.66 4.52
C LEU A 64 4.46 18.31 4.50
N ASP A 65 5.16 18.67 3.42
CA ASP A 65 6.57 18.30 3.24
C ASP A 65 7.50 18.98 4.27
N ASP A 66 7.11 20.18 4.74
CA ASP A 66 7.86 20.97 5.71
C ASP A 66 7.38 20.76 7.17
N CYS A 67 6.35 19.93 7.38
CA CYS A 67 5.75 19.72 8.69
C CYS A 67 6.47 18.61 9.48
N GLN A 68 7.55 18.97 10.18
CA GLN A 68 8.36 18.02 10.94
C GLN A 68 7.56 17.17 11.95
N PRO A 69 6.56 17.69 12.70
CA PRO A 69 5.79 16.88 13.65
C PRO A 69 5.06 15.69 12.98
N ILE A 70 4.60 15.84 11.73
CA ILE A 70 3.95 14.74 11.00
C ILE A 70 4.98 13.67 10.65
N TRP A 71 6.15 14.06 10.16
CA TRP A 71 7.22 13.12 9.81
C TRP A 71 7.82 12.44 11.04
N ASP A 72 7.87 13.10 12.19
CA ASP A 72 8.27 12.49 13.46
C ASP A 72 7.26 11.42 13.91
N ALA A 73 5.96 11.68 13.74
CA ALA A 73 4.91 10.69 14.01
C ALA A 73 4.99 9.50 13.06
N VAL A 74 5.23 9.75 11.76
CA VAL A 74 5.44 8.68 10.77
C VAL A 74 6.65 7.83 11.14
N ALA A 75 7.78 8.45 11.48
CA ALA A 75 9.00 7.72 11.85
C ALA A 75 8.82 6.89 13.13
N ALA A 76 8.07 7.41 14.13
CA ALA A 76 7.74 6.66 15.32
C ALA A 76 6.88 5.42 15.02
N ALA A 77 5.87 5.59 14.16
CA ALA A 77 4.99 4.52 13.72
C ALA A 77 5.73 3.48 12.86
N GLU A 78 6.62 3.88 11.96
CA GLU A 78 7.47 2.97 11.18
C GLU A 78 8.38 2.12 12.09
N LYS A 79 8.92 2.75 13.14
CA LYS A 79 9.72 2.04 14.15
C LYS A 79 8.89 1.03 14.93
N GLU A 80 7.63 1.35 15.26
CA GLU A 80 6.70 0.41 15.90
C GLU A 80 6.38 -0.77 15.00
N LEU A 81 6.17 -0.52 13.70
CA LEU A 81 5.90 -1.57 12.73
C LEU A 81 7.09 -2.53 12.52
N ASP A 82 8.31 -2.09 12.81
CA ASP A 82 9.54 -2.91 12.76
C ASP A 82 9.69 -3.73 11.47
N GLY A 83 9.42 -3.10 10.33
CA GLY A 83 9.46 -3.74 9.00
C GLY A 83 8.28 -4.68 8.68
N ARG A 84 7.30 -4.83 9.60
CA ARG A 84 6.10 -5.67 9.44
C ARG A 84 4.89 -4.89 8.92
N GLY A 85 5.14 -3.79 8.25
CA GLY A 85 4.12 -2.93 7.66
C GLY A 85 4.73 -1.79 6.88
N ARG A 86 3.89 -0.91 6.38
CA ARG A 86 4.32 0.34 5.73
C ARG A 86 3.31 1.45 5.96
N ILE A 87 3.80 2.68 5.90
CA ILE A 87 3.01 3.89 6.02
C ILE A 87 3.22 4.73 4.76
N LEU A 88 2.17 5.41 4.33
CA LEU A 88 2.23 6.37 3.23
C LEU A 88 1.38 7.59 3.60
N VAL A 89 2.03 8.74 3.73
CA VAL A 89 1.37 10.03 3.91
C VAL A 89 1.68 10.91 2.69
N ARG A 90 0.65 11.44 2.04
CA ARG A 90 0.84 12.28 0.85
C ARG A 90 -0.33 13.26 0.63
N PRO A 91 -0.08 14.42 0.02
CA PRO A 91 -1.15 15.31 -0.40
C PRO A 91 -1.93 14.71 -1.58
N SER A 92 -3.22 15.01 -1.69
CA SER A 92 -4.00 14.72 -2.89
C SER A 92 -3.65 15.72 -4.00
N GLY A 93 -3.51 15.24 -5.23
CA GLY A 93 -3.25 16.10 -6.39
C GLY A 93 -4.42 17.02 -6.73
N THR A 94 -5.66 16.56 -6.54
CA THR A 94 -6.87 17.22 -7.03
C THR A 94 -7.78 17.76 -5.94
N GLU A 95 -7.67 17.28 -4.71
CA GLU A 95 -8.58 17.61 -3.60
C GLU A 95 -7.83 18.28 -2.45
N PRO A 96 -8.48 19.13 -1.61
CA PRO A 96 -7.88 19.74 -0.44
C PRO A 96 -7.82 18.73 0.72
N LEU A 97 -6.98 17.73 0.57
CA LEU A 97 -6.82 16.70 1.59
C LEU A 97 -5.42 16.05 1.58
N VAL A 98 -5.03 15.53 2.74
CA VAL A 98 -3.89 14.66 2.95
C VAL A 98 -4.39 13.22 3.10
N ARG A 99 -3.75 12.30 2.40
CA ARG A 99 -4.03 10.86 2.45
C ARG A 99 -3.05 10.18 3.39
N VAL A 100 -3.58 9.57 4.43
CA VAL A 100 -2.83 8.75 5.39
C VAL A 100 -3.21 7.30 5.18
N MET A 101 -2.25 6.46 4.84
CA MET A 101 -2.46 5.03 4.61
C MET A 101 -1.43 4.23 5.39
N ALA A 102 -1.86 3.14 6.01
CA ALA A 102 -0.98 2.13 6.54
C ALA A 102 -1.42 0.71 6.16
N GLU A 103 -0.46 -0.19 6.12
CA GLU A 103 -0.63 -1.64 6.03
C GLU A 103 0.19 -2.27 7.15
N ALA A 104 -0.39 -3.21 7.90
CA ALA A 104 0.31 -3.94 8.96
C ALA A 104 -0.27 -5.35 9.16
N GLU A 105 0.29 -6.15 10.07
CA GLU A 105 -0.09 -7.56 10.27
C GLU A 105 -1.53 -7.75 10.77
N THR A 106 -2.06 -6.80 11.57
CA THR A 106 -3.42 -6.85 12.13
C THR A 106 -4.18 -5.56 11.84
N HIS A 107 -5.51 -5.67 11.76
CA HIS A 107 -6.36 -4.51 11.52
C HIS A 107 -6.28 -3.50 12.66
N GLU A 108 -6.22 -3.98 13.91
CA GLU A 108 -6.13 -3.13 15.10
C GLU A 108 -4.85 -2.28 15.09
N LEU A 109 -3.71 -2.89 14.77
CA LEU A 109 -2.44 -2.18 14.67
C LEU A 109 -2.48 -1.15 13.52
N THR A 110 -3.01 -1.56 12.36
CA THR A 110 -3.12 -0.68 11.19
C THR A 110 -4.00 0.53 11.48
N GLN A 111 -5.16 0.31 12.12
CA GLN A 111 -6.10 1.38 12.48
C GLN A 111 -5.47 2.36 13.48
N ARG A 112 -4.86 1.85 14.56
CA ARG A 112 -4.20 2.68 15.59
C ARG A 112 -3.11 3.57 14.98
N VAL A 113 -2.21 2.99 14.18
CA VAL A 113 -1.13 3.74 13.53
C VAL A 113 -1.68 4.85 12.62
N VAL A 114 -2.75 4.57 11.89
CA VAL A 114 -3.38 5.59 11.03
C VAL A 114 -4.03 6.68 11.88
N ASP A 115 -4.75 6.32 12.95
CA ASP A 115 -5.44 7.27 13.81
C ASP A 115 -4.45 8.22 14.49
N ASP A 116 -3.34 7.71 15.01
CA ASP A 116 -2.27 8.52 15.64
C ASP A 116 -1.71 9.55 14.66
N ILE A 117 -1.41 9.16 13.42
CA ILE A 117 -0.90 10.09 12.40
C ILE A 117 -1.99 11.08 11.96
N VAL A 118 -3.23 10.63 11.81
CA VAL A 118 -4.38 11.47 11.43
C VAL A 118 -4.61 12.58 12.46
N GLU A 119 -4.49 12.29 13.76
CA GLU A 119 -4.60 13.30 14.82
C GLU A 119 -3.51 14.38 14.68
N VAL A 120 -2.27 13.99 14.40
CA VAL A 120 -1.19 14.95 14.18
C VAL A 120 -1.47 15.77 12.90
N VAL A 121 -1.89 15.15 11.80
CA VAL A 121 -2.21 15.87 10.56
C VAL A 121 -3.32 16.89 10.77
N LYS A 122 -4.40 16.55 11.47
CA LYS A 122 -5.51 17.47 11.79
C LYS A 122 -5.07 18.65 12.66
N ARG A 123 -4.12 18.44 13.56
CA ARG A 123 -3.63 19.47 14.43
C ARG A 123 -2.69 20.45 13.72
N GLU A 124 -1.81 19.93 12.89
CA GLU A 124 -0.73 20.72 12.26
C GLU A 124 -1.15 21.35 10.91
N LEU A 125 -2.08 20.71 10.21
CA LEU A 125 -2.56 21.12 8.88
C LEU A 125 -4.11 21.22 8.87
N PRO A 126 -4.68 22.16 9.63
CA PRO A 126 -6.14 22.34 9.67
C PRO A 126 -6.75 22.76 8.32
#